data_4a3fb5eca34af7bd012a3fe8a8a6fe26
#
_entry.id   4a3fb5eca34af7bd012a3fe8a8a6fe26
#
_cell.length_a   1.000
_cell.length_b   1.000
_cell.length_c   1.000
_cell.angle_alpha   90.00
_cell.angle_beta   90.00
_cell.angle_gamma   90.00
#
_symmetry.space_group_name_H-M   'P 1'
#
loop_
_entity.id
_entity.type
_entity.pdbx_description
1 polymer ?
#
loop_
_entity_poly.entity_id
_entity_poly.type
_entity_poly.pdbx_seq_one_letter_code
_entity_poly.pdbx_strand_id
1 'polypeptide(L)'
;MVRMQRDYAVTAGMDARPRNASPLILVGAFLAGLLLLVPVAEAKTSRIKDIVNIEGVRENQLVGYGLVVGLNGTGDSLNNSPFTQQSLVAMLERLGVSVRGQNLNTGNVAAVMVTATLPPFSNQGSRMDVNISALGDAKSLLGGTLLVTPLLAADGEVYAVAQGTLTLGGFQATGSSGTTILKGVPTSGFVSNGAIVE
;
A
#
# COMPACT_ATOMS: atom_id res chain seq x y z
N MET A 1 45.87 50.49 -51.32
CA MET A 1 45.22 51.77 -51.55
C MET A 1 44.44 52.07 -50.25
N VAL A 2 45.06 52.85 -49.31
CA VAL A 2 44.77 54.24 -49.00
C VAL A 2 43.37 54.39 -48.42
N ARG A 3 43.09 54.84 -47.18
CA ARG A 3 43.58 55.89 -46.25
C ARG A 3 42.81 55.69 -44.94
N MET A 4 43.35 55.63 -43.72
CA MET A 4 43.70 56.80 -42.85
C MET A 4 42.65 57.84 -42.65
N GLN A 5 42.09 57.97 -41.42
CA GLN A 5 41.98 59.21 -40.60
C GLN A 5 41.30 58.82 -39.32
N ARG A 6 41.89 58.87 -38.16
CA ARG A 6 42.31 59.99 -37.25
C ARG A 6 41.17 60.90 -36.82
N ASP A 7 41.00 60.88 -35.53
CA ASP A 7 40.91 61.91 -34.49
C ASP A 7 39.47 62.23 -34.08
N TYR A 8 39.10 62.37 -32.83
CA TYR A 8 39.64 63.09 -31.69
C TYR A 8 39.05 62.61 -30.40
N ALA A 9 39.88 62.64 -29.35
CA ALA A 9 39.50 62.55 -27.98
C ALA A 9 38.71 63.78 -27.52
N VAL A 10 37.64 63.55 -26.77
CA VAL A 10 37.11 64.52 -25.82
C VAL A 10 36.96 63.88 -24.48
N THR A 11 37.94 64.12 -23.64
CA THR A 11 37.92 63.96 -22.22
C THR A 11 36.93 64.94 -21.60
N ALA A 12 35.78 64.40 -21.10
CA ALA A 12 34.97 65.14 -20.17
C ALA A 12 35.04 64.37 -18.85
N GLY A 13 35.97 64.83 -18.01
CA GLY A 13 36.00 64.43 -16.62
C GLY A 13 34.74 64.93 -15.91
N MET A 14 33.93 63.97 -15.46
CA MET A 14 32.91 64.24 -14.46
C MET A 14 33.38 63.58 -13.18
N ASP A 15 34.04 64.34 -12.35
CA ASP A 15 34.24 64.09 -10.93
C ASP A 15 32.88 63.95 -10.23
N ALA A 16 32.33 62.71 -10.20
CA ALA A 16 31.21 62.40 -9.36
C ALA A 16 31.75 62.14 -7.94
N ARG A 17 31.88 63.21 -7.14
CA ARG A 17 32.06 63.05 -5.71
C ARG A 17 30.94 62.24 -5.14
N PRO A 18 31.20 61.16 -4.35
CA PRO A 18 30.13 60.41 -3.68
C PRO A 18 29.43 61.38 -2.71
N ARG A 19 28.17 61.72 -2.99
CA ARG A 19 27.31 62.40 -2.03
C ARG A 19 27.16 61.45 -0.85
N ASN A 20 27.76 61.84 0.25
CA ASN A 20 27.58 61.14 1.53
C ASN A 20 26.07 61.05 1.79
N ALA A 21 25.52 59.87 1.58
CA ALA A 21 24.14 59.58 1.94
C ALA A 21 24.01 59.81 3.45
N SER A 22 23.11 60.70 3.84
CA SER A 22 22.92 61.02 5.26
C SER A 22 22.57 59.72 5.98
N PRO A 23 23.09 59.52 7.21
CA PRO A 23 22.87 58.26 7.95
C PRO A 23 21.39 57.91 8.12
N LEU A 24 20.51 58.92 8.03
CA LEU A 24 19.05 58.73 8.01
C LEU A 24 18.55 57.95 6.79
N ILE A 25 19.13 58.13 5.60
CA ILE A 25 18.74 57.42 4.38
C ILE A 25 19.19 55.97 4.44
N LEU A 26 20.37 55.70 5.01
CA LEU A 26 20.87 54.32 5.22
C LEU A 26 20.02 53.55 6.24
N VAL A 27 19.62 54.21 7.36
CA VAL A 27 18.72 53.58 8.36
C VAL A 27 17.35 53.34 7.75
N GLY A 28 16.79 54.25 6.95
CA GLY A 28 15.52 54.06 6.27
C GLY A 28 15.54 52.90 5.26
N ALA A 29 16.62 52.77 4.46
CA ALA A 29 16.82 51.71 3.52
C ALA A 29 16.96 50.31 4.23
N PHE A 30 17.65 50.30 5.37
CA PHE A 30 17.80 49.09 6.20
C PHE A 30 16.48 48.66 6.84
N LEU A 31 15.67 49.63 7.34
CA LEU A 31 14.33 49.33 7.87
C LEU A 31 13.36 48.85 6.79
N ALA A 32 13.39 49.41 5.61
CA ALA A 32 12.59 49.00 4.45
C ALA A 32 12.99 47.60 3.95
N GLY A 33 14.30 47.28 3.95
CA GLY A 33 14.81 45.95 3.64
C GLY A 33 14.38 44.88 4.66
N LEU A 34 14.31 45.25 5.94
CA LEU A 34 13.87 44.34 7.02
C LEU A 34 12.35 44.02 6.91
N LEU A 35 11.55 44.98 6.44
CA LEU A 35 10.10 44.79 6.21
C LEU A 35 9.81 43.85 5.04
N LEU A 36 10.70 43.77 4.04
CA LEU A 36 10.57 42.89 2.87
C LEU A 36 10.96 41.41 3.17
N LEU A 37 11.57 41.15 4.34
CA LEU A 37 11.97 39.82 4.77
C LEU A 37 10.91 39.08 5.63
N VAL A 38 9.70 39.67 5.79
CA VAL A 38 8.61 38.97 6.48
C VAL A 38 8.16 37.82 5.60
N PRO A 39 8.40 36.55 5.97
CA PRO A 39 7.90 35.43 5.20
C PRO A 39 6.38 35.51 5.18
N VAL A 40 5.79 35.52 4.00
CA VAL A 40 4.35 35.40 3.82
C VAL A 40 3.99 33.99 4.38
N ALA A 41 3.33 33.96 5.52
CA ALA A 41 2.81 32.72 6.09
C ALA A 41 1.75 32.16 5.11
N GLU A 42 2.12 31.14 4.34
CA GLU A 42 1.16 30.36 3.58
C GLU A 42 0.24 29.64 4.57
N ALA A 43 -0.97 30.11 4.72
CA ALA A 43 -2.00 29.39 5.45
C ALA A 43 -2.33 28.11 4.66
N LYS A 44 -1.91 26.96 5.18
CA LYS A 44 -2.32 25.65 4.64
C LYS A 44 -3.85 25.58 4.75
N THR A 45 -4.52 25.64 3.62
CA THR A 45 -5.96 25.38 3.55
C THR A 45 -6.21 23.91 3.85
N SER A 46 -6.74 23.61 5.02
CA SER A 46 -7.23 22.29 5.36
C SER A 46 -8.68 22.16 4.89
N ARG A 47 -9.03 21.05 4.25
CA ARG A 47 -10.40 20.78 3.83
C ARG A 47 -11.20 20.30 5.04
N ILE A 48 -12.47 20.65 5.09
CA ILE A 48 -13.39 20.22 6.18
C ILE A 48 -13.36 18.70 6.35
N LYS A 49 -13.30 17.95 5.25
CA LYS A 49 -13.21 16.48 5.27
C LYS A 49 -11.97 15.91 5.98
N ASP A 50 -10.89 16.72 6.10
CA ASP A 50 -9.64 16.29 6.72
C ASP A 50 -9.61 16.60 8.23
N ILE A 51 -10.59 17.37 8.73
CA ILE A 51 -10.67 17.86 10.12
C ILE A 51 -11.88 17.28 10.85
N VAL A 52 -12.94 16.91 10.11
CA VAL A 52 -14.23 16.51 10.70
C VAL A 52 -14.42 15.01 10.51
N ASN A 53 -14.63 14.30 11.61
CA ASN A 53 -15.18 12.96 11.60
C ASN A 53 -16.71 13.06 11.71
N ILE A 54 -17.41 12.53 10.72
CA ILE A 54 -18.87 12.48 10.71
C ILE A 54 -19.28 11.24 11.50
N GLU A 55 -20.11 11.43 12.53
CA GLU A 55 -20.63 10.33 13.32
C GLU A 55 -21.40 9.34 12.42
N GLY A 56 -21.14 8.04 12.60
CA GLY A 56 -21.74 6.98 11.77
C GLY A 56 -21.04 6.68 10.45
N VAL A 57 -20.09 7.52 9.99
CA VAL A 57 -19.27 7.25 8.80
C VAL A 57 -17.95 6.63 9.25
N ARG A 58 -17.89 5.32 9.27
CA ARG A 58 -16.70 4.57 9.65
C ARG A 58 -16.48 3.39 8.71
N GLU A 59 -15.25 3.01 8.54
CA GLU A 59 -14.88 1.77 7.87
C GLU A 59 -15.16 0.58 8.81
N ASN A 60 -15.71 -0.51 8.27
CA ASN A 60 -15.89 -1.76 9.00
C ASN A 60 -14.78 -2.73 8.60
N GLN A 61 -14.18 -3.38 9.60
CA GLN A 61 -13.20 -4.42 9.37
C GLN A 61 -13.93 -5.76 9.20
N LEU A 62 -13.65 -6.43 8.09
CA LEU A 62 -14.18 -7.74 7.78
C LEU A 62 -13.08 -8.79 7.97
N VAL A 63 -13.45 -9.94 8.48
CA VAL A 63 -12.55 -11.07 8.69
C VAL A 63 -13.20 -12.35 8.18
N GLY A 64 -12.39 -13.23 7.59
CA GLY A 64 -12.85 -14.52 7.11
C GLY A 64 -11.75 -15.58 7.27
N TYR A 65 -12.18 -16.83 7.35
CA TYR A 65 -11.30 -17.99 7.30
C TYR A 65 -11.47 -18.68 5.96
N GLY A 66 -10.37 -18.90 5.25
CA GLY A 66 -10.37 -19.47 3.91
C GLY A 66 -9.26 -20.49 3.69
N LEU A 67 -9.31 -21.08 2.49
CA LEU A 67 -8.28 -22.00 1.99
C LEU A 67 -7.65 -21.41 0.73
N VAL A 68 -6.35 -21.49 0.65
CA VAL A 68 -5.56 -21.22 -0.56
C VAL A 68 -5.12 -22.54 -1.15
N VAL A 69 -5.34 -22.72 -2.44
CA VAL A 69 -4.99 -23.94 -3.19
C VAL A 69 -4.03 -23.62 -4.33
N GLY A 70 -3.41 -24.66 -4.89
CA GLY A 70 -2.48 -24.52 -6.01
C GLY A 70 -1.06 -24.17 -5.60
N LEU A 71 -0.71 -24.38 -4.33
CA LEU A 71 0.65 -24.20 -3.83
C LEU A 71 1.55 -25.35 -4.29
N ASN A 72 2.79 -25.02 -4.65
CA ASN A 72 3.74 -26.02 -5.15
C ASN A 72 4.54 -26.68 -3.99
N GLY A 73 3.84 -27.44 -3.13
CA GLY A 73 4.44 -28.12 -1.99
C GLY A 73 4.86 -27.18 -0.85
N THR A 74 4.43 -25.90 -0.91
CA THR A 74 4.78 -24.88 0.10
C THR A 74 3.63 -24.58 1.06
N GLY A 75 2.51 -25.29 0.92
CA GLY A 75 1.35 -25.16 1.78
C GLY A 75 1.53 -25.83 3.14
N ASP A 76 0.41 -25.98 3.86
CA ASP A 76 0.39 -26.58 5.18
C ASP A 76 0.67 -28.09 5.12
N SER A 77 1.36 -28.58 6.15
CA SER A 77 1.45 -30.00 6.42
C SER A 77 0.15 -30.45 7.10
N LEU A 78 -0.69 -31.20 6.41
CA LEU A 78 -1.99 -31.63 6.92
C LEU A 78 -1.88 -32.48 8.19
N ASN A 79 -0.75 -33.14 8.42
CA ASN A 79 -0.48 -33.91 9.64
C ASN A 79 -0.27 -32.99 10.87
N ASN A 80 0.28 -31.80 10.66
CA ASN A 80 0.54 -30.81 11.72
C ASN A 80 -0.58 -29.79 11.87
N SER A 81 -1.42 -29.64 10.83
CA SER A 81 -2.50 -28.64 10.76
C SER A 81 -3.87 -29.32 10.62
N PRO A 82 -4.42 -29.91 11.69
CA PRO A 82 -5.68 -30.66 11.63
C PRO A 82 -6.87 -29.79 11.21
N PHE A 83 -6.84 -28.49 11.50
CA PHE A 83 -7.87 -27.54 11.05
C PHE A 83 -7.86 -27.36 9.52
N THR A 84 -6.69 -27.33 8.88
CA THR A 84 -6.56 -27.26 7.42
C THR A 84 -7.11 -28.53 6.78
N GLN A 85 -6.78 -29.69 7.35
CA GLN A 85 -7.28 -30.98 6.90
C GLN A 85 -8.81 -31.06 7.00
N GLN A 86 -9.38 -30.69 8.14
CA GLN A 86 -10.82 -30.72 8.36
C GLN A 86 -11.57 -29.77 7.42
N SER A 87 -11.04 -28.58 7.21
CA SER A 87 -11.63 -27.59 6.29
C SER A 87 -11.58 -28.06 4.84
N LEU A 88 -10.49 -28.70 4.42
CA LEU A 88 -10.35 -29.28 3.09
C LEU A 88 -11.37 -30.41 2.87
N VAL A 89 -11.54 -31.31 3.85
CA VAL A 89 -12.53 -32.38 3.81
C VAL A 89 -13.95 -31.80 3.68
N ALA A 90 -14.29 -30.85 4.55
CA ALA A 90 -15.62 -30.22 4.54
C ALA A 90 -15.92 -29.51 3.21
N MET A 91 -14.91 -28.87 2.61
CA MET A 91 -15.05 -28.24 1.30
C MET A 91 -15.26 -29.28 0.20
N LEU A 92 -14.47 -30.36 0.17
CA LEU A 92 -14.62 -31.44 -0.84
C LEU A 92 -15.98 -32.11 -0.72
N GLU A 93 -16.47 -32.33 0.51
CA GLU A 93 -17.81 -32.86 0.74
C GLU A 93 -18.92 -31.95 0.20
N ARG A 94 -18.77 -30.62 0.35
CA ARG A 94 -19.71 -29.65 -0.26
C ARG A 94 -19.73 -29.72 -1.79
N LEU A 95 -18.59 -30.08 -2.39
CA LEU A 95 -18.46 -30.29 -3.84
C LEU A 95 -18.90 -31.69 -4.30
N GLY A 96 -19.39 -32.54 -3.37
CA GLY A 96 -19.87 -33.89 -3.68
C GLY A 96 -18.75 -34.95 -3.67
N VAL A 97 -17.55 -34.61 -3.25
CA VAL A 97 -16.42 -35.56 -3.17
C VAL A 97 -16.29 -36.05 -1.73
N SER A 98 -16.55 -37.35 -1.50
CA SER A 98 -16.39 -37.97 -0.16
C SER A 98 -14.97 -38.48 -0.01
N VAL A 99 -14.27 -37.94 0.99
CA VAL A 99 -12.88 -38.30 1.35
C VAL A 99 -12.76 -38.73 2.81
N ARG A 100 -13.89 -39.08 3.44
CA ARG A 100 -13.91 -39.52 4.85
C ARG A 100 -13.07 -40.76 5.04
N GLY A 101 -12.23 -40.71 6.08
CA GLY A 101 -11.35 -41.84 6.45
C GLY A 101 -10.15 -42.03 5.56
N GLN A 102 -9.92 -41.15 4.60
CA GLN A 102 -8.69 -41.13 3.79
C GLN A 102 -7.63 -40.23 4.44
N ASN A 103 -6.40 -40.68 4.43
CA ASN A 103 -5.27 -39.89 4.87
C ASN A 103 -4.87 -38.97 3.71
N LEU A 104 -5.31 -37.70 3.79
CA LEU A 104 -4.93 -36.69 2.82
C LEU A 104 -3.53 -36.19 3.14
N ASN A 105 -2.62 -36.35 2.22
CA ASN A 105 -1.26 -35.83 2.36
C ASN A 105 -0.96 -34.95 1.15
N THR A 106 -1.10 -33.65 1.31
CA THR A 106 -0.80 -32.66 0.27
C THR A 106 -0.19 -31.41 0.93
N GLY A 107 0.85 -30.86 0.33
CA GLY A 107 1.42 -29.56 0.67
C GLY A 107 0.95 -28.43 -0.25
N ASN A 108 -0.13 -28.67 -1.01
CA ASN A 108 -0.60 -27.73 -2.01
C ASN A 108 -1.76 -26.85 -1.51
N VAL A 109 -2.13 -26.98 -0.25
CA VAL A 109 -3.23 -26.26 0.38
C VAL A 109 -2.73 -25.59 1.65
N ALA A 110 -3.21 -24.39 1.94
CA ALA A 110 -2.93 -23.69 3.20
C ALA A 110 -4.20 -23.05 3.75
N ALA A 111 -4.37 -23.08 5.05
CA ALA A 111 -5.39 -22.31 5.74
C ALA A 111 -4.93 -20.88 5.95
N VAL A 112 -5.81 -19.94 5.68
CA VAL A 112 -5.51 -18.52 5.73
C VAL A 112 -6.58 -17.71 6.45
N MET A 113 -6.13 -16.66 7.12
CA MET A 113 -6.97 -15.55 7.56
C MET A 113 -7.07 -14.53 6.43
N VAL A 114 -8.28 -14.11 6.12
CA VAL A 114 -8.58 -13.11 5.11
C VAL A 114 -9.17 -11.90 5.81
N THR A 115 -8.62 -10.72 5.54
CA THR A 115 -9.11 -9.46 6.11
C THR A 115 -9.36 -8.45 5.01
N ALA A 116 -10.43 -7.66 5.16
CA ALA A 116 -10.77 -6.58 4.24
C ALA A 116 -11.32 -5.41 5.02
N THR A 117 -11.23 -4.22 4.43
CA THR A 117 -11.82 -3.00 4.97
C THR A 117 -13.00 -2.61 4.11
N LEU A 118 -14.20 -2.66 4.68
CA LEU A 118 -15.43 -2.24 4.02
C LEU A 118 -15.57 -0.72 4.14
N PRO A 119 -15.50 0.03 3.04
CA PRO A 119 -15.70 1.48 3.06
C PRO A 119 -17.15 1.83 3.46
N PRO A 120 -17.37 2.98 4.10
CA PRO A 120 -18.72 3.44 4.39
C PRO A 120 -19.49 3.68 3.09
N PHE A 121 -20.79 3.43 3.13
CA PHE A 121 -21.70 3.56 1.97
C PHE A 121 -21.37 2.67 0.78
N SER A 122 -20.69 1.55 0.99
CA SER A 122 -20.48 0.57 -0.06
C SER A 122 -21.79 -0.03 -0.53
N ASN A 123 -21.96 -0.10 -1.83
CA ASN A 123 -23.14 -0.73 -2.45
C ASN A 123 -22.84 -2.21 -2.74
N GLN A 124 -23.89 -3.00 -2.80
CA GLN A 124 -23.84 -4.39 -3.26
C GLN A 124 -23.16 -4.46 -4.64
N GLY A 125 -22.24 -5.42 -4.81
CA GLY A 125 -21.42 -5.55 -6.00
C GLY A 125 -20.15 -4.70 -6.03
N SER A 126 -19.94 -3.82 -5.05
CA SER A 126 -18.67 -3.09 -4.90
C SER A 126 -17.52 -4.05 -4.65
N ARG A 127 -16.34 -3.74 -5.20
CA ARG A 127 -15.14 -4.55 -5.03
C ARG A 127 -14.18 -3.89 -4.06
N MET A 128 -13.49 -4.74 -3.29
CA MET A 128 -12.46 -4.30 -2.35
C MET A 128 -11.25 -5.23 -2.37
N ASP A 129 -10.11 -4.70 -1.95
CA ASP A 129 -8.89 -5.46 -1.78
C ASP A 129 -8.95 -6.30 -0.52
N VAL A 130 -8.34 -7.48 -0.56
CA VAL A 130 -8.25 -8.39 0.58
C VAL A 130 -6.80 -8.69 0.91
N ASN A 131 -6.48 -8.66 2.20
CA ASN A 131 -5.21 -9.12 2.72
C ASN A 131 -5.35 -10.55 3.22
N ILE A 132 -4.34 -11.36 2.97
CA ILE A 132 -4.33 -12.79 3.26
C ILE A 132 -3.07 -13.12 4.04
N SER A 133 -3.24 -13.88 5.13
CA SER A 133 -2.14 -14.33 5.97
C SER A 133 -2.29 -15.80 6.32
N ALA A 134 -1.24 -16.58 6.18
CA ALA A 134 -1.26 -18.00 6.53
C ALA A 134 -1.46 -18.18 8.03
N LEU A 135 -2.28 -19.17 8.40
CA LEU A 135 -2.54 -19.57 9.78
C LEU A 135 -1.76 -20.81 10.21
N GLY A 136 -1.44 -21.66 9.24
CA GLY A 136 -0.75 -22.91 9.46
C GLY A 136 0.77 -22.81 9.34
N ASP A 137 1.40 -23.93 8.97
CA ASP A 137 2.85 -24.04 8.78
C ASP A 137 3.29 -23.88 7.32
N ALA A 138 2.45 -23.26 6.48
CA ALA A 138 2.76 -22.96 5.10
C ALA A 138 4.02 -22.09 4.98
N LYS A 139 4.94 -22.48 4.11
CA LYS A 139 6.21 -21.79 3.88
C LYS A 139 6.05 -20.62 2.91
N SER A 140 5.14 -20.74 1.95
CA SER A 140 4.86 -19.70 0.96
C SER A 140 3.47 -19.88 0.36
N LEU A 141 2.80 -18.76 0.11
CA LEU A 141 1.51 -18.70 -0.60
C LEU A 141 1.66 -18.35 -2.09
N LEU A 142 2.89 -18.35 -2.60
CA LEU A 142 3.19 -17.93 -3.98
C LEU A 142 2.47 -18.83 -5.00
N GLY A 143 1.80 -18.20 -5.95
CA GLY A 143 1.06 -18.87 -7.01
C GLY A 143 -0.28 -19.46 -6.58
N GLY A 144 -0.66 -19.31 -5.30
CA GLY A 144 -1.90 -19.82 -4.77
C GLY A 144 -3.12 -19.03 -5.20
N THR A 145 -4.27 -19.68 -5.11
CA THR A 145 -5.59 -19.09 -5.36
C THR A 145 -6.45 -19.24 -4.12
N LEU A 146 -7.00 -18.13 -3.62
CA LEU A 146 -7.97 -18.12 -2.55
C LEU A 146 -9.30 -18.68 -3.05
N LEU A 147 -9.82 -19.66 -2.35
CA LEU A 147 -11.15 -20.21 -2.60
C LEU A 147 -12.22 -19.29 -2.03
N VAL A 148 -13.46 -19.49 -2.46
CA VAL A 148 -14.62 -18.72 -2.01
C VAL A 148 -14.67 -18.67 -0.49
N THR A 149 -14.51 -17.46 0.07
CA THR A 149 -14.38 -17.22 1.50
C THR A 149 -15.35 -16.11 1.92
N PRO A 150 -16.34 -16.41 2.77
CA PRO A 150 -17.20 -15.38 3.36
C PRO A 150 -16.42 -14.51 4.32
N LEU A 151 -16.64 -13.20 4.26
CA LEU A 151 -16.07 -12.20 5.15
C LEU A 151 -17.15 -11.66 6.08
N LEU A 152 -16.92 -11.82 7.38
CA LEU A 152 -17.85 -11.45 8.44
C LEU A 152 -17.38 -10.15 9.10
N ALA A 153 -18.34 -9.33 9.53
CA ALA A 153 -18.06 -8.20 10.40
C ALA A 153 -18.15 -8.61 11.88
N ALA A 154 -17.98 -7.66 12.77
CA ALA A 154 -18.00 -7.88 14.23
C ALA A 154 -19.35 -8.41 14.77
N ASP A 155 -20.43 -8.20 14.04
CA ASP A 155 -21.78 -8.70 14.34
C ASP A 155 -21.99 -10.17 13.93
N GLY A 156 -21.05 -10.75 13.19
CA GLY A 156 -21.10 -12.14 12.71
C GLY A 156 -21.87 -12.33 11.41
N GLU A 157 -22.37 -11.25 10.81
CA GLU A 157 -23.03 -11.30 9.50
C GLU A 157 -22.03 -11.25 8.36
N VAL A 158 -22.36 -11.89 7.23
CA VAL A 158 -21.54 -11.90 6.01
C VAL A 158 -21.84 -10.65 5.20
N TYR A 159 -20.82 -9.85 4.95
CA TYR A 159 -20.93 -8.60 4.19
C TYR A 159 -20.25 -8.67 2.82
N ALA A 160 -19.32 -9.59 2.65
CA ALA A 160 -18.61 -9.76 1.39
C ALA A 160 -18.14 -11.19 1.19
N VAL A 161 -17.86 -11.54 -0.06
CA VAL A 161 -17.27 -12.82 -0.44
C VAL A 161 -15.98 -12.59 -1.17
N ALA A 162 -14.90 -13.21 -0.68
CA ALA A 162 -13.56 -13.08 -1.24
C ALA A 162 -13.15 -14.32 -2.04
N GLN A 163 -12.52 -14.10 -3.19
CA GLN A 163 -11.83 -15.13 -3.97
C GLN A 163 -10.84 -14.50 -4.95
N GLY A 164 -9.84 -15.25 -5.38
CA GLY A 164 -8.93 -14.81 -6.44
C GLY A 164 -7.51 -15.28 -6.28
N THR A 165 -6.69 -14.95 -7.26
CA THR A 165 -5.27 -15.30 -7.28
C THR A 165 -4.47 -14.37 -6.37
N LEU A 166 -3.59 -14.93 -5.55
CA LEU A 166 -2.77 -14.18 -4.62
C LEU A 166 -1.61 -13.48 -5.32
N THR A 167 -1.40 -12.23 -4.95
CA THR A 167 -0.20 -11.47 -5.27
C THR A 167 0.63 -11.30 -4.00
N LEU A 168 1.90 -11.72 -4.02
CA LEU A 168 2.81 -11.57 -2.89
C LEU A 168 3.76 -10.42 -3.10
N GLY A 169 4.05 -9.66 -2.04
CA GLY A 169 5.06 -8.61 -2.04
C GLY A 169 6.50 -9.11 -1.87
N GLY A 170 6.72 -10.43 -1.84
CA GLY A 170 8.01 -11.04 -1.61
C GLY A 170 8.31 -12.21 -2.53
N PHE A 171 9.58 -12.58 -2.62
CA PHE A 171 10.00 -13.79 -3.32
C PHE A 171 11.05 -14.55 -2.49
N GLN A 172 11.08 -15.84 -2.70
CA GLN A 172 12.12 -16.74 -2.18
C GLN A 172 12.80 -17.42 -3.36
N ALA A 173 14.12 -17.32 -3.42
CA ALA A 173 14.91 -18.04 -4.40
C ALA A 173 15.96 -18.89 -3.67
N THR A 174 16.01 -20.18 -3.99
CA THR A 174 17.00 -21.11 -3.45
C THR A 174 17.97 -21.47 -4.57
N GLY A 175 19.23 -21.12 -4.39
CA GLY A 175 20.29 -21.49 -5.33
C GLY A 175 20.68 -22.96 -5.22
N SER A 176 21.30 -23.53 -6.26
CA SER A 176 21.80 -24.91 -6.28
C SER A 176 22.85 -25.21 -5.21
N SER A 177 23.47 -24.19 -4.63
CA SER A 177 24.43 -24.27 -3.52
C SER A 177 23.76 -24.26 -2.12
N GLY A 178 22.42 -24.34 -2.03
CA GLY A 178 21.69 -24.31 -0.76
C GLY A 178 21.53 -22.93 -0.14
N THR A 179 22.02 -21.87 -0.80
CA THR A 179 21.81 -20.48 -0.34
C THR A 179 20.39 -20.03 -0.70
N THR A 180 19.61 -19.67 0.32
CA THR A 180 18.25 -19.14 0.14
C THR A 180 18.28 -17.62 0.29
N ILE A 181 17.81 -16.91 -0.72
CA ILE A 181 17.54 -15.46 -0.66
C ILE A 181 16.06 -15.26 -0.45
N LEU A 182 15.70 -14.65 0.68
CA LEU A 182 14.33 -14.30 1.03
C LEU A 182 14.18 -12.78 0.97
N LYS A 183 13.19 -12.28 0.22
CA LYS A 183 12.80 -10.88 0.23
C LYS A 183 11.30 -10.77 0.45
N GLY A 184 10.90 -10.06 1.51
CA GLY A 184 9.50 -9.91 1.91
C GLY A 184 8.99 -11.10 2.74
N VAL A 185 7.68 -11.14 2.99
CA VAL A 185 7.00 -12.19 3.77
C VAL A 185 6.24 -13.10 2.80
N PRO A 186 6.70 -14.33 2.55
CA PRO A 186 6.07 -15.22 1.58
C PRO A 186 4.74 -15.82 2.07
N THR A 187 4.43 -15.70 3.36
CA THR A 187 3.21 -16.22 4.00
C THR A 187 2.09 -15.18 4.11
N SER A 188 2.32 -13.98 3.56
CA SER A 188 1.33 -12.92 3.48
C SER A 188 1.24 -12.39 2.05
N GLY A 189 0.02 -12.11 1.60
CA GLY A 189 -0.26 -11.61 0.27
C GLY A 189 -1.56 -10.82 0.23
N PHE A 190 -1.93 -10.36 -0.94
CA PHE A 190 -3.19 -9.69 -1.16
C PHE A 190 -3.82 -10.13 -2.49
N VAL A 191 -5.12 -9.95 -2.60
CA VAL A 191 -5.87 -10.08 -3.84
C VAL A 191 -6.52 -8.75 -4.15
N SER A 192 -6.07 -8.11 -5.22
CA SER A 192 -6.66 -6.83 -5.67
C SER A 192 -8.06 -7.06 -6.19
N ASN A 193 -9.00 -6.23 -5.73
CA ASN A 193 -10.44 -6.37 -6.03
C ASN A 193 -10.98 -7.79 -5.75
N GLY A 194 -10.41 -8.46 -4.74
CA GLY A 194 -10.66 -9.88 -4.47
C GLY A 194 -11.95 -10.16 -3.71
N ALA A 195 -12.56 -9.18 -3.08
CA ALA A 195 -13.86 -9.35 -2.42
C ALA A 195 -14.95 -8.52 -3.11
N ILE A 196 -16.15 -9.07 -3.09
CA ILE A 196 -17.39 -8.45 -3.60
C ILE A 196 -18.34 -8.30 -2.43
N VAL A 197 -18.92 -7.12 -2.26
CA VAL A 197 -19.96 -6.83 -1.26
C VAL A 197 -21.26 -7.50 -1.67
N GLU A 198 -21.88 -8.23 -0.75
CA GLU A 198 -23.14 -8.95 -0.95
C GLU A 198 -24.36 -8.09 -0.57
#